data_8b5387c47a791f9874bcd6ff51c024c2
#
_entry.id   8b5387c47a791f9874bcd6ff51c024c2
#
_cell.length_a   1.000
_cell.length_b   1.000
_cell.length_c   1.000
_cell.angle_alpha   90.00
_cell.angle_beta   90.00
_cell.angle_gamma   90.00
#
_symmetry.space_group_name_H-M   'P 1'
#
loop_
_entity.id
_entity.type
_entity.pdbx_description
1 polymer ?
#
loop_
_entity_poly.entity_id
_entity_poly.type
_entity_poly.pdbx_seq_one_letter_code
_entity_poly.pdbx_strand_id
1 'polypeptide(L)'
;WVYKSTSGLPPTYNRFLIELSRGGKDAVVVREFDISKRSFIDDGFFAPEEKSTVSWINEDQVFVATNFGEGSMTSSGYPASIRVWSRGDDMASSPEITRMSVENVGLWGWTTFTADNNYSLISKSQDFWTHEILLLNDDLGTTKIELPIDADLEGVWKDQAFAILRSDWMGSPKGSLIALNLSSNAKTDVF
;
A
#
# COMPACT_ATOMS: atom_id res chain seq x y z
N TRP A 1 -21.14 11.92 10.07
CA TRP A 1 -19.88 11.31 9.67
C TRP A 1 -19.29 10.48 10.81
N VAL A 2 -18.70 9.35 10.47
CA VAL A 2 -17.99 8.48 11.41
C VAL A 2 -16.52 8.44 11.00
N TYR A 3 -15.64 8.72 11.95
CA TYR A 3 -14.20 8.55 11.77
C TYR A 3 -13.87 7.05 11.63
N LYS A 4 -13.07 6.70 10.64
CA LYS A 4 -12.62 5.32 10.38
C LYS A 4 -11.13 5.16 10.69
N SER A 5 -10.29 5.94 10.03
CA SER A 5 -8.85 5.87 10.21
C SER A 5 -8.15 7.19 9.87
N THR A 6 -6.87 7.26 10.17
CA THR A 6 -6.00 8.34 9.75
C THR A 6 -4.58 7.84 9.54
N SER A 7 -3.91 8.40 8.52
CA SER A 7 -2.52 8.11 8.18
C SER A 7 -1.73 9.41 8.10
N GLY A 8 -0.75 9.58 8.99
CA GLY A 8 0.13 10.75 9.02
C GLY A 8 1.33 10.56 8.12
N LEU A 9 1.76 11.63 7.44
CA LEU A 9 2.96 11.63 6.61
C LEU A 9 4.22 11.89 7.46
N PRO A 10 5.15 10.91 7.58
CA PRO A 10 6.44 11.13 8.22
C PRO A 10 7.33 12.09 7.39
N PRO A 11 8.39 12.69 7.96
CA PRO A 11 8.76 12.61 9.38
C PRO A 11 8.05 13.66 10.24
N THR A 12 7.41 14.67 9.64
CA THR A 12 6.87 15.83 10.36
C THR A 12 5.50 15.57 10.96
N TYR A 13 4.73 14.67 10.41
CA TYR A 13 3.33 14.40 10.79
C TYR A 13 2.45 15.66 10.80
N ASN A 14 2.73 16.59 9.87
CA ASN A 14 1.91 17.79 9.68
C ASN A 14 0.73 17.56 8.73
N ARG A 15 0.83 16.55 7.88
CA ARG A 15 -0.19 16.16 6.90
C ARG A 15 -0.76 14.80 7.24
N PHE A 16 -2.07 14.68 7.12
CA PHE A 16 -2.81 13.45 7.39
C PHE A 16 -3.81 13.17 6.28
N LEU A 17 -3.95 11.91 5.90
CA LEU A 17 -5.13 11.42 5.19
C LEU A 17 -6.13 10.96 6.25
N ILE A 18 -7.33 11.52 6.22
CA ILE A 18 -8.41 11.18 7.15
C ILE A 18 -9.52 10.47 6.38
N GLU A 19 -9.89 9.30 6.85
CA GLU A 19 -10.99 8.51 6.33
C GLU A 19 -12.27 8.75 7.13
N LEU A 20 -13.31 9.18 6.44
CA LEU A 20 -14.61 9.46 7.01
C LEU A 20 -15.68 8.65 6.30
N SER A 21 -16.50 7.95 7.06
CA SER A 21 -17.62 7.16 6.54
C SER A 21 -18.95 7.84 6.84
N ARG A 22 -19.88 7.76 5.90
CA ARG A 22 -21.26 8.18 6.10
C ARG A 22 -22.06 7.06 6.75
N GLY A 23 -22.35 7.22 8.07
CA GLY A 23 -23.12 6.24 8.83
C GLY A 23 -22.36 4.94 9.15
N GLY A 24 -21.01 4.94 9.09
CA GLY A 24 -20.18 3.79 9.50
C GLY A 24 -20.04 2.69 8.45
N LYS A 25 -20.45 2.92 7.20
CA LYS A 25 -20.30 1.97 6.08
C LYS A 25 -18.82 1.71 5.75
N ASP A 26 -18.56 0.71 4.90
CA ASP A 26 -17.20 0.41 4.42
C ASP A 26 -16.69 1.45 3.41
N ALA A 27 -17.60 2.11 2.70
CA ALA A 27 -17.24 3.22 1.83
C ALA A 27 -16.79 4.43 2.65
N VAL A 28 -15.69 5.05 2.23
CA VAL A 28 -15.07 6.20 2.89
C VAL A 28 -14.80 7.33 1.92
N VAL A 29 -14.90 8.55 2.42
CA VAL A 29 -14.27 9.73 1.82
C VAL A 29 -12.91 9.89 2.44
N VAL A 30 -11.87 10.06 1.62
CA VAL A 30 -10.53 10.35 2.11
C VAL A 30 -10.20 11.81 1.83
N ARG A 31 -9.74 12.53 2.85
CA ARG A 31 -9.37 13.93 2.71
C ARG A 31 -8.05 14.23 3.40
N GLU A 32 -7.24 15.04 2.75
CA GLU A 32 -6.02 15.56 3.33
C GLU A 32 -6.30 16.67 4.36
N PHE A 33 -5.61 16.59 5.49
CA PHE A 33 -5.76 17.49 6.63
C PHE A 33 -4.41 18.04 7.08
N ASP A 34 -4.35 19.33 7.34
CA ASP A 34 -3.19 20.01 7.94
C ASP A 34 -3.42 20.19 9.44
N ILE A 35 -2.59 19.52 10.25
CA ILE A 35 -2.76 19.55 11.70
C ILE A 35 -2.37 20.90 12.30
N SER A 36 -1.41 21.61 11.67
CA SER A 36 -0.96 22.93 12.13
C SER A 36 -2.04 23.98 11.93
N LYS A 37 -2.75 23.90 10.80
CA LYS A 37 -3.89 24.78 10.47
C LYS A 37 -5.21 24.26 11.06
N ARG A 38 -5.26 23.01 11.51
CA ARG A 38 -6.47 22.33 11.99
C ARG A 38 -7.62 22.36 10.98
N SER A 39 -7.29 22.20 9.71
CA SER A 39 -8.27 22.26 8.61
C SER A 39 -7.96 21.26 7.51
N PHE A 40 -8.99 20.85 6.77
CA PHE A 40 -8.81 20.17 5.50
C PHE A 40 -8.16 21.13 4.49
N ILE A 41 -7.36 20.55 3.58
CA ILE A 41 -6.66 21.29 2.53
C ILE A 41 -7.57 21.30 1.32
N ASP A 42 -7.90 22.50 0.80
CA ASP A 42 -8.88 22.64 -0.28
C ASP A 42 -8.40 22.03 -1.61
N ASP A 43 -7.12 22.18 -1.93
CA ASP A 43 -6.42 21.59 -3.10
C ASP A 43 -5.59 20.34 -2.74
N GLY A 44 -5.88 19.75 -1.59
CA GLY A 44 -5.25 18.51 -1.12
C GLY A 44 -5.85 17.25 -1.76
N PHE A 45 -5.31 16.10 -1.40
CA PHE A 45 -5.85 14.83 -1.84
C PHE A 45 -7.29 14.64 -1.33
N PHE A 46 -8.20 14.40 -2.27
CA PHE A 46 -9.62 14.17 -2.01
C PHE A 46 -10.13 13.00 -2.84
N ALA A 47 -10.35 11.84 -2.21
CA ALA A 47 -11.02 10.71 -2.84
C ALA A 47 -12.50 10.68 -2.42
N PRO A 48 -13.45 10.61 -3.37
CA PRO A 48 -14.88 10.59 -3.07
C PRO A 48 -15.31 9.31 -2.37
N GLU A 49 -16.55 9.30 -1.85
CA GLU A 49 -17.11 8.17 -1.11
C GLU A 49 -17.16 6.90 -1.95
N GLU A 50 -16.26 5.95 -1.64
CA GLU A 50 -16.16 4.65 -2.30
C GLU A 50 -15.44 3.66 -1.35
N LYS A 51 -15.50 2.34 -1.65
CA LYS A 51 -14.57 1.37 -1.05
C LYS A 51 -13.18 1.61 -1.65
N SER A 52 -12.39 2.40 -0.97
CA SER A 52 -11.08 2.83 -1.44
C SER A 52 -10.02 2.71 -0.36
N THR A 53 -8.78 2.60 -0.80
CA THR A 53 -7.59 2.78 0.04
C THR A 53 -6.74 3.89 -0.55
N VAL A 54 -6.30 4.82 0.29
CA VAL A 54 -5.38 5.88 -0.09
C VAL A 54 -4.26 5.93 0.94
N SER A 55 -3.02 5.85 0.49
CA SER A 55 -1.86 5.84 1.38
C SER A 55 -0.71 6.65 0.82
N TRP A 56 0.07 7.27 1.70
CA TRP A 56 1.20 8.10 1.33
C TRP A 56 2.30 7.31 0.61
N ILE A 57 2.83 7.87 -0.49
CA ILE A 57 4.13 7.53 -1.07
C ILE A 57 5.15 8.57 -0.61
N ASN A 58 4.79 9.85 -0.76
CA ASN A 58 5.54 11.02 -0.30
C ASN A 58 4.59 12.22 -0.18
N GLU A 59 5.11 13.45 -0.01
CA GLU A 59 4.28 14.65 0.12
C GLU A 59 3.42 14.94 -1.12
N ASP A 60 3.92 14.58 -2.30
CA ASP A 60 3.30 14.90 -3.60
C ASP A 60 2.60 13.71 -4.27
N GLN A 61 2.69 12.52 -3.68
CA GLN A 61 2.14 11.30 -4.28
C GLN A 61 1.51 10.39 -3.23
N VAL A 62 0.42 9.76 -3.64
CA VAL A 62 -0.27 8.72 -2.88
C VAL A 62 -0.55 7.51 -3.75
N PHE A 63 -0.55 6.32 -3.16
CA PHE A 63 -1.29 5.21 -3.73
C PHE A 63 -2.77 5.49 -3.63
N VAL A 64 -3.51 5.20 -4.69
CA VAL A 64 -4.97 5.18 -4.69
C VAL A 64 -5.47 3.92 -5.36
N ALA A 65 -6.31 3.19 -4.65
CA ALA A 65 -7.00 2.01 -5.15
C ALA A 65 -8.49 2.13 -4.79
N THR A 66 -9.33 2.20 -5.80
CA THR A 66 -10.76 2.48 -5.67
C THR A 66 -11.52 1.95 -6.89
N ASN A 67 -12.81 2.22 -6.97
CA ASN A 67 -13.63 1.91 -8.13
C ASN A 67 -13.34 2.92 -9.27
N PHE A 68 -12.53 2.50 -10.23
CA PHE A 68 -12.25 3.23 -11.47
C PHE A 68 -13.09 2.73 -12.67
N GLY A 69 -14.18 2.00 -12.42
CA GLY A 69 -15.02 1.41 -13.44
C GLY A 69 -14.82 -0.11 -13.59
N GLU A 70 -15.25 -0.64 -14.74
CA GLU A 70 -15.26 -2.08 -15.01
C GLU A 70 -13.90 -2.73 -14.79
N GLY A 71 -13.87 -3.84 -14.03
CA GLY A 71 -12.68 -4.62 -13.74
C GLY A 71 -11.70 -3.98 -12.74
N SER A 72 -12.03 -2.82 -12.14
CA SER A 72 -11.19 -2.19 -11.13
C SER A 72 -11.45 -2.64 -9.70
N MET A 73 -12.52 -3.42 -9.49
CA MET A 73 -12.89 -4.03 -8.20
C MET A 73 -12.95 -5.54 -8.33
N THR A 74 -12.59 -6.23 -7.26
CA THR A 74 -12.72 -7.70 -7.18
C THR A 74 -14.15 -8.11 -6.86
N SER A 75 -14.46 -9.39 -7.07
CA SER A 75 -15.75 -9.99 -6.67
C SER A 75 -15.99 -9.91 -5.17
N SER A 76 -14.92 -9.81 -4.36
CA SER A 76 -15.00 -9.58 -2.90
C SER A 76 -15.26 -8.11 -2.54
N GLY A 77 -15.31 -7.21 -3.53
CA GLY A 77 -15.57 -5.77 -3.34
C GLY A 77 -14.38 -4.96 -2.84
N TYR A 78 -13.15 -5.46 -3.01
CA TYR A 78 -11.91 -4.72 -2.79
C TYR A 78 -11.31 -4.23 -4.12
N PRO A 79 -10.41 -3.25 -4.12
CA PRO A 79 -9.75 -2.82 -5.35
C PRO A 79 -8.96 -3.93 -6.03
N ALA A 80 -9.11 -4.06 -7.35
CA ALA A 80 -8.36 -4.96 -8.22
C ALA A 80 -7.24 -4.24 -8.99
N SER A 81 -7.17 -2.92 -8.89
CA SER A 81 -6.11 -2.10 -9.49
C SER A 81 -5.66 -1.01 -8.52
N ILE A 82 -4.41 -0.59 -8.65
CA ILE A 82 -3.82 0.47 -7.85
C ILE A 82 -3.09 1.45 -8.75
N ARG A 83 -3.20 2.72 -8.44
CA ARG A 83 -2.61 3.85 -9.17
C ARG A 83 -1.70 4.66 -8.28
N VAL A 84 -0.77 5.40 -8.89
CA VAL A 84 -0.04 6.48 -8.23
C VAL A 84 -0.68 7.79 -8.64
N TRP A 85 -1.24 8.49 -7.67
CA TRP A 85 -1.90 9.78 -7.90
C TRP A 85 -1.01 10.91 -7.40
N SER A 86 -0.58 11.78 -8.32
CA SER A 86 0.24 12.95 -8.02
C SER A 86 -0.63 14.13 -7.63
N ARG A 87 -0.11 14.96 -6.74
CA ARG A 87 -0.78 16.18 -6.26
C ARG A 87 -1.10 17.11 -7.43
N GLY A 88 -2.33 17.60 -7.46
CA GLY A 88 -2.81 18.50 -8.50
C GLY A 88 -3.31 17.81 -9.77
N ASP A 89 -3.05 16.51 -9.93
CA ASP A 89 -3.57 15.76 -11.08
C ASP A 89 -5.01 15.27 -10.82
N ASP A 90 -5.70 14.93 -11.91
CA ASP A 90 -6.98 14.24 -11.81
C ASP A 90 -6.76 12.77 -11.40
N MET A 91 -7.39 12.36 -10.30
CA MET A 91 -7.31 11.01 -9.77
C MET A 91 -7.72 9.95 -10.80
N ALA A 92 -8.72 10.22 -11.63
CA ALA A 92 -9.23 9.25 -12.61
C ALA A 92 -8.25 9.00 -13.77
N SER A 93 -7.37 9.96 -14.05
CA SER A 93 -6.33 9.85 -15.10
C SER A 93 -4.98 9.43 -14.59
N SER A 94 -4.82 9.19 -13.28
CA SER A 94 -3.56 8.74 -12.68
C SER A 94 -3.08 7.42 -13.27
N PRO A 95 -1.74 7.22 -13.44
CA PRO A 95 -1.20 5.99 -14.02
C PRO A 95 -1.51 4.76 -13.16
N GLU A 96 -2.01 3.72 -13.80
CA GLU A 96 -2.20 2.41 -13.19
C GLU A 96 -0.86 1.70 -13.09
N ILE A 97 -0.49 1.27 -11.88
CA ILE A 97 0.78 0.62 -11.59
C ILE A 97 0.71 -0.88 -11.79
N THR A 98 -0.34 -1.47 -11.25
CA THR A 98 -0.58 -2.91 -11.41
C THR A 98 -2.05 -3.24 -11.21
N ARG A 99 -2.42 -4.40 -11.73
CA ARG A 99 -3.76 -4.96 -11.65
C ARG A 99 -3.70 -6.45 -11.29
N MET A 100 -4.78 -6.97 -10.76
CA MET A 100 -4.95 -8.40 -10.51
C MET A 100 -6.28 -8.89 -11.06
N SER A 101 -6.50 -10.21 -11.05
CA SER A 101 -7.79 -10.80 -11.43
C SER A 101 -8.88 -10.34 -10.46
N VAL A 102 -10.07 -10.09 -11.00
CA VAL A 102 -11.27 -9.78 -10.19
C VAL A 102 -11.71 -10.94 -9.29
N GLU A 103 -11.23 -12.14 -9.53
CA GLU A 103 -11.49 -13.32 -8.70
C GLU A 103 -10.61 -13.39 -7.45
N ASN A 104 -9.57 -12.56 -7.38
CA ASN A 104 -8.68 -12.48 -6.22
C ASN A 104 -9.29 -11.62 -5.11
N VAL A 105 -8.61 -11.52 -3.95
CA VAL A 105 -9.13 -10.78 -2.82
C VAL A 105 -8.97 -9.29 -3.01
N GLY A 106 -7.78 -8.77 -3.28
CA GLY A 106 -7.57 -7.33 -3.46
C GLY A 106 -6.11 -6.88 -3.48
N LEU A 107 -5.94 -5.57 -3.68
CA LEU A 107 -4.67 -4.85 -3.71
C LEU A 107 -4.58 -3.82 -2.60
N TRP A 108 -3.42 -3.71 -1.98
CA TRP A 108 -3.12 -2.69 -0.97
C TRP A 108 -1.74 -2.11 -1.21
N GLY A 109 -1.63 -0.78 -1.18
CA GLY A 109 -0.35 -0.07 -1.24
C GLY A 109 -0.04 0.60 0.10
N TRP A 110 1.23 0.63 0.47
CA TRP A 110 1.73 1.37 1.63
C TRP A 110 3.20 1.74 1.43
N THR A 111 3.69 2.66 2.25
CA THR A 111 5.11 3.02 2.27
C THR A 111 5.68 2.81 3.67
N THR A 112 6.78 2.09 3.74
CA THR A 112 7.63 2.01 4.92
C THR A 112 8.60 3.20 4.87
N PHE A 113 8.39 4.17 5.74
CA PHE A 113 9.25 5.34 5.87
C PHE A 113 10.38 5.03 6.84
N THR A 114 11.62 5.18 6.40
CA THR A 114 12.80 5.01 7.25
C THR A 114 13.65 6.28 7.22
N ALA A 115 14.66 6.37 8.09
CA ALA A 115 15.55 7.52 8.13
C ALA A 115 16.43 7.63 6.87
N ASP A 116 16.74 6.50 6.24
CA ASP A 116 17.69 6.42 5.12
C ASP A 116 16.99 6.38 3.76
N ASN A 117 15.82 5.73 3.68
CA ASN A 117 15.08 5.53 2.43
C ASN A 117 13.59 5.25 2.70
N ASN A 118 12.75 5.41 1.68
CA ASN A 118 11.34 5.05 1.72
C ASN A 118 11.11 3.89 0.75
N TYR A 119 10.32 2.92 1.20
CA TYR A 119 10.01 1.72 0.40
C TYR A 119 8.50 1.68 0.19
N SER A 120 8.07 2.01 -1.02
CA SER A 120 6.67 1.95 -1.43
C SER A 120 6.33 0.57 -1.94
N LEU A 121 5.40 -0.10 -1.29
CA LEU A 121 5.11 -1.51 -1.46
C LEU A 121 3.65 -1.72 -1.87
N ILE A 122 3.42 -2.78 -2.64
CA ILE A 122 2.07 -3.19 -3.05
C ILE A 122 1.90 -4.67 -2.75
N SER A 123 0.88 -5.02 -1.97
CA SER A 123 0.44 -6.41 -1.78
C SER A 123 -0.65 -6.75 -2.78
N LYS A 124 -0.47 -7.86 -3.49
CA LYS A 124 -1.47 -8.50 -4.37
C LYS A 124 -1.94 -9.78 -3.72
N SER A 125 -3.05 -9.72 -2.99
CA SER A 125 -3.58 -10.89 -2.26
C SER A 125 -4.47 -11.75 -3.15
N GLN A 126 -4.01 -12.94 -3.45
CA GLN A 126 -4.73 -13.93 -4.25
C GLN A 126 -5.87 -14.55 -3.46
N ASP A 127 -5.61 -14.84 -2.20
CA ASP A 127 -6.55 -15.28 -1.18
C ASP A 127 -6.17 -14.67 0.18
N PHE A 128 -6.77 -15.14 1.28
CA PHE A 128 -6.49 -14.62 2.63
C PHE A 128 -5.12 -15.04 3.21
N TRP A 129 -4.40 -15.95 2.54
CA TRP A 129 -3.19 -16.58 3.05
C TRP A 129 -1.97 -16.37 2.16
N THR A 130 -2.24 -16.02 0.89
CA THR A 130 -1.17 -15.90 -0.12
C THR A 130 -1.22 -14.54 -0.81
N HIS A 131 -0.03 -13.95 -0.96
CA HIS A 131 0.13 -12.66 -1.60
C HIS A 131 1.50 -12.51 -2.25
N GLU A 132 1.56 -11.70 -3.29
CA GLU A 132 2.81 -11.21 -3.84
C GLU A 132 3.07 -9.81 -3.34
N ILE A 133 4.32 -9.50 -3.01
CA ILE A 133 4.75 -8.15 -2.66
C ILE A 133 5.56 -7.58 -3.80
N LEU A 134 5.17 -6.38 -4.25
CA LEU A 134 5.88 -5.61 -5.26
C LEU A 134 6.47 -4.36 -4.61
N LEU A 135 7.69 -4.02 -4.98
CA LEU A 135 8.33 -2.73 -4.69
C LEU A 135 8.05 -1.78 -5.86
N LEU A 136 7.55 -0.59 -5.60
CA LEU A 136 7.41 0.47 -6.59
C LEU A 136 8.78 1.09 -6.86
N ASN A 137 9.14 1.21 -8.13
CA ASN A 137 10.37 1.86 -8.58
C ASN A 137 10.12 3.34 -8.91
N ASP A 138 11.20 4.12 -9.04
CA ASP A 138 11.13 5.56 -9.35
C ASP A 138 10.49 5.86 -10.72
N ASP A 139 10.58 4.93 -11.67
CA ASP A 139 9.97 5.01 -13.01
C ASP A 139 8.49 4.59 -13.06
N LEU A 140 7.87 4.38 -11.89
CA LEU A 140 6.53 3.81 -11.70
C LEU A 140 6.39 2.35 -12.18
N GLY A 141 7.49 1.68 -12.50
CA GLY A 141 7.54 0.23 -12.66
C GLY A 141 7.47 -0.48 -11.31
N THR A 142 7.37 -1.79 -11.33
CA THR A 142 7.40 -2.58 -10.10
C THR A 142 8.40 -3.72 -10.19
N THR A 143 9.06 -4.01 -9.07
CA THR A 143 9.92 -5.19 -8.89
C THR A 143 9.30 -6.11 -7.85
N LYS A 144 9.11 -7.39 -8.20
CA LYS A 144 8.63 -8.39 -7.25
C LYS A 144 9.70 -8.66 -6.19
N ILE A 145 9.31 -8.70 -4.94
CA ILE A 145 10.13 -9.20 -3.85
C ILE A 145 10.01 -10.73 -3.85
N GLU A 146 11.11 -11.43 -4.03
CA GLU A 146 11.15 -12.89 -4.22
C GLU A 146 10.99 -13.67 -2.90
N LEU A 147 9.95 -13.32 -2.13
CA LEU A 147 9.50 -14.06 -0.95
C LEU A 147 8.51 -15.18 -1.34
N PRO A 148 8.40 -16.26 -0.53
CA PRO A 148 7.28 -17.18 -0.65
C PRO A 148 5.94 -16.44 -0.57
N ILE A 149 4.97 -16.84 -1.36
CA ILE A 149 3.66 -16.17 -1.42
C ILE A 149 2.86 -16.28 -0.11
N ASP A 150 3.22 -17.21 0.76
CA ASP A 150 2.63 -17.43 2.09
C ASP A 150 3.47 -16.81 3.22
N ALA A 151 4.58 -16.13 2.92
CA ALA A 151 5.40 -15.48 3.94
C ALA A 151 4.78 -14.15 4.39
N ASP A 152 4.88 -13.85 5.67
CA ASP A 152 4.44 -12.56 6.22
C ASP A 152 5.59 -11.56 6.15
N LEU A 153 5.44 -10.50 5.34
CA LEU A 153 6.38 -9.39 5.34
C LEU A 153 6.16 -8.52 6.58
N GLU A 154 7.18 -8.45 7.44
CA GLU A 154 7.17 -7.65 8.67
C GLU A 154 7.62 -6.20 8.42
N GLY A 155 8.46 -5.97 7.43
CA GLY A 155 8.92 -4.63 7.06
C GLY A 155 10.13 -4.64 6.14
N VAL A 156 10.54 -3.43 5.73
CA VAL A 156 11.75 -3.21 4.93
C VAL A 156 12.63 -2.17 5.61
N TRP A 157 13.92 -2.46 5.72
CA TRP A 157 14.90 -1.56 6.29
C TRP A 157 16.29 -1.85 5.70
N LYS A 158 17.01 -0.80 5.31
CA LYS A 158 18.36 -0.88 4.69
C LYS A 158 18.44 -1.93 3.57
N ASP A 159 17.50 -1.84 2.62
CA ASP A 159 17.37 -2.73 1.47
C ASP A 159 17.20 -4.22 1.82
N GLN A 160 16.74 -4.50 3.04
CA GLN A 160 16.38 -5.85 3.48
C GLN A 160 14.88 -5.92 3.74
N ALA A 161 14.21 -6.88 3.10
CA ALA A 161 12.85 -7.28 3.46
C ALA A 161 12.92 -8.33 4.57
N PHE A 162 12.32 -8.05 5.70
CA PHE A 162 12.22 -8.97 6.84
C PHE A 162 10.89 -9.70 6.77
N ALA A 163 10.93 -11.03 6.81
CA ALA A 163 9.71 -11.83 6.69
C ALA A 163 9.74 -13.05 7.61
N ILE A 164 8.55 -13.45 8.08
CA ILE A 164 8.32 -14.69 8.79
C ILE A 164 7.84 -15.75 7.81
N LEU A 165 8.51 -16.89 7.79
CA LEU A 165 8.16 -18.01 6.92
C LEU A 165 6.97 -18.80 7.47
N ARG A 166 5.97 -19.05 6.62
CA ARG A 166 4.84 -19.92 6.92
C ARG A 166 5.02 -21.36 6.45
N SER A 167 6.00 -21.58 5.58
CA SER A 167 6.46 -22.89 5.06
C SER A 167 7.99 -22.93 5.05
N ASP A 168 8.56 -24.13 4.90
CA ASP A 168 10.00 -24.28 4.75
C ASP A 168 10.47 -23.65 3.44
N TRP A 169 11.54 -22.85 3.50
CA TRP A 169 12.04 -22.16 2.31
C TRP A 169 13.56 -21.96 2.34
N MET A 170 14.23 -22.29 1.23
CA MET A 170 15.70 -22.15 1.05
C MET A 170 16.53 -22.60 2.26
N GLY A 171 16.13 -23.75 2.85
CA GLY A 171 16.82 -24.36 3.99
C GLY A 171 16.44 -23.80 5.36
N SER A 172 15.61 -22.78 5.45
CA SER A 172 15.06 -22.27 6.71
C SER A 172 13.69 -22.90 6.98
N PRO A 173 13.42 -23.39 8.20
CA PRO A 173 12.14 -24.01 8.54
C PRO A 173 11.02 -22.96 8.68
N LYS A 174 9.77 -23.42 8.58
CA LYS A 174 8.59 -22.66 8.97
C LYS A 174 8.79 -22.00 10.34
N GLY A 175 8.38 -20.73 10.45
CA GLY A 175 8.49 -19.91 11.66
C GLY A 175 9.80 -19.14 11.76
N SER A 176 10.77 -19.37 10.86
CA SER A 176 12.00 -18.56 10.81
C SER A 176 11.70 -17.11 10.44
N LEU A 177 12.38 -16.17 11.10
CA LEU A 177 12.52 -14.79 10.63
C LEU A 177 13.74 -14.72 9.71
N ILE A 178 13.53 -14.27 8.49
CA ILE A 178 14.58 -14.12 7.48
C ILE A 178 14.70 -12.65 7.05
N ALA A 179 15.88 -12.29 6.52
CA ALA A 179 16.08 -11.05 5.77
C ALA A 179 16.43 -11.40 4.32
N LEU A 180 15.74 -10.78 3.37
CA LEU A 180 15.98 -10.92 1.94
C LEU A 180 16.48 -9.59 1.40
N ASN A 181 17.66 -9.58 0.80
CA ASN A 181 18.18 -8.37 0.16
C ASN A 181 17.40 -8.05 -1.13
N LEU A 182 16.86 -6.83 -1.24
CA LEU A 182 15.98 -6.43 -2.33
C LEU A 182 16.67 -6.39 -3.71
N SER A 183 18.00 -6.18 -3.74
CA SER A 183 18.76 -6.06 -5.00
C SER A 183 19.33 -7.39 -5.45
N SER A 184 19.86 -8.20 -4.52
CA SER A 184 20.57 -9.44 -4.85
C SER A 184 19.76 -10.71 -4.61
N ASN A 185 18.59 -10.61 -3.96
CA ASN A 185 17.78 -11.74 -3.47
C ASN A 185 18.56 -12.70 -2.55
N ALA A 186 19.63 -12.20 -1.94
CA ALA A 186 20.38 -12.98 -0.95
C ALA A 186 19.59 -13.08 0.34
N LYS A 187 19.33 -14.31 0.78
CA LYS A 187 18.63 -14.62 2.05
C LYS A 187 19.64 -14.74 3.18
N THR A 188 19.27 -14.20 4.33
CA THR A 188 19.99 -14.38 5.62
C THR A 188 18.99 -14.81 6.68
N ASP A 189 19.33 -15.84 7.45
CA ASP A 189 18.53 -16.21 8.61
C ASP A 189 18.83 -15.24 9.75
N VAL A 190 17.78 -14.67 10.33
CA VAL A 190 17.88 -13.72 11.43
C VAL A 190 17.59 -14.46 12.75
N PHE A 191 16.57 -15.34 12.73
CA PHE A 191 16.13 -16.12 13.88
C PHE A 191 15.39 -17.38 13.44
#